data_a382061218d55ad17719a5a92e75c894
#
_entry.id   a382061218d55ad17719a5a92e75c894
#
_cell.length_a   1.000
_cell.length_b   1.000
_cell.length_c   1.000
_cell.angle_alpha   90.00
_cell.angle_beta   90.00
_cell.angle_gamma   90.00
#
_symmetry.space_group_name_H-M   'P 1'
#
loop_
_entity.id
_entity.type
_entity.pdbx_description
1 polymer ?
#
loop_
_entity_poly.entity_id
_entity_poly.type
_entity_poly.pdbx_seq_one_letter_code
_entity_poly.pdbx_strand_id
1 'polypeptide(L)'
;MKRIARAVALTGVFLLAGVEVVAQDATTVPEPLEPWVPWVMHGLEYRECPILSPGSRDRSGFACAWPSVMLLEVDSVGAGFRQTWELFADGWVPLPGGVVYWPEQLTVDGAAAAVVVQGGGPAVWLEAGVRRIEGRFEWQQRPERLRVPAATGVVELAVDGRRIDFPQRDDDYLWLGDRPRQAATEASVSITVFRRLEDGSPVFLRTRLMLDVSGPAREVVLGKA
;
A
#
# COMPACT_ATOMS: atom_id res chain seq x y z
N MET A 1 -87.76 -22.72 -2.91
CA MET A 1 -87.22 -21.61 -3.72
C MET A 1 -85.86 -21.25 -3.18
N LYS A 2 -84.79 -21.77 -3.77
CA LYS A 2 -83.40 -21.55 -3.34
C LYS A 2 -82.75 -20.63 -4.36
N ARG A 3 -82.30 -19.41 -3.92
CA ARG A 3 -81.55 -18.49 -4.73
C ARG A 3 -80.07 -18.78 -4.55
N ILE A 4 -79.41 -19.13 -5.61
CA ILE A 4 -77.96 -19.35 -5.67
C ILE A 4 -77.31 -18.02 -6.02
N ALA A 5 -76.50 -17.50 -5.09
CA ALA A 5 -75.65 -16.32 -5.33
C ALA A 5 -74.34 -16.79 -5.98
N ARG A 6 -74.03 -16.26 -7.17
CA ARG A 6 -72.76 -16.46 -7.85
C ARG A 6 -71.78 -15.37 -7.39
N ALA A 7 -70.72 -15.79 -6.72
CA ALA A 7 -69.57 -14.92 -6.44
C ALA A 7 -68.67 -14.85 -7.65
N VAL A 8 -68.44 -13.65 -8.17
CA VAL A 8 -67.43 -13.41 -9.24
C VAL A 8 -66.13 -13.04 -8.54
N ALA A 9 -65.12 -13.88 -8.66
CA ALA A 9 -63.78 -13.59 -8.22
C ALA A 9 -63.05 -12.79 -9.29
N LEU A 10 -62.73 -11.52 -9.00
CA LEU A 10 -61.86 -10.70 -9.81
C LEU A 10 -60.39 -11.01 -9.45
N THR A 11 -59.71 -11.71 -10.32
CA THR A 11 -58.25 -11.93 -10.20
C THR A 11 -57.52 -10.74 -10.81
N GLY A 12 -57.04 -9.86 -9.96
CA GLY A 12 -56.19 -8.74 -10.37
C GLY A 12 -54.77 -9.23 -10.69
N VAL A 13 -54.40 -9.18 -11.96
CA VAL A 13 -53.03 -9.42 -12.40
C VAL A 13 -52.22 -8.13 -12.15
N PHE A 14 -51.35 -8.15 -11.14
CA PHE A 14 -50.32 -7.09 -10.95
C PHE A 14 -49.20 -7.30 -11.94
N LEU A 15 -49.15 -6.49 -12.99
CA LEU A 15 -47.97 -6.36 -13.84
C LEU A 15 -46.90 -5.58 -13.06
N LEU A 16 -45.92 -6.29 -12.51
CA LEU A 16 -44.66 -5.70 -12.02
C LEU A 16 -43.85 -5.25 -13.24
N ALA A 17 -43.94 -3.97 -13.58
CA ALA A 17 -43.03 -3.33 -14.49
C ALA A 17 -41.67 -3.30 -13.78
N GLY A 18 -40.75 -4.22 -14.14
CA GLY A 18 -39.36 -4.17 -13.73
C GLY A 18 -38.72 -2.90 -14.31
N VAL A 19 -38.37 -1.95 -13.45
CA VAL A 19 -37.50 -0.84 -13.83
C VAL A 19 -36.10 -1.47 -13.94
N GLU A 20 -35.68 -1.77 -15.18
CA GLU A 20 -34.28 -2.07 -15.44
C GLU A 20 -33.51 -0.77 -15.14
N VAL A 21 -32.80 -0.75 -14.01
CA VAL A 21 -31.77 0.24 -13.75
C VAL A 21 -30.63 -0.09 -14.70
N VAL A 22 -30.62 0.56 -15.86
CA VAL A 22 -29.47 0.58 -16.74
C VAL A 22 -28.37 1.27 -15.95
N ALA A 23 -27.38 0.49 -15.45
CA ALA A 23 -26.13 1.05 -14.97
C ALA A 23 -25.61 1.93 -16.10
N GLN A 24 -25.48 3.24 -15.87
CA GLN A 24 -24.87 4.14 -16.85
C GLN A 24 -23.43 3.65 -17.00
N ASP A 25 -23.16 3.07 -18.15
CA ASP A 25 -21.80 2.73 -18.57
C ASP A 25 -20.90 3.93 -18.37
N ALA A 26 -19.69 3.67 -17.85
CA ALA A 26 -18.64 4.65 -17.74
C ALA A 26 -18.64 5.51 -19.02
N THR A 27 -18.73 6.81 -18.84
CA THR A 27 -18.86 7.79 -19.93
C THR A 27 -17.73 7.56 -20.93
N THR A 28 -18.04 6.81 -21.98
CA THR A 28 -17.13 6.62 -23.12
C THR A 28 -16.94 7.99 -23.76
N VAL A 29 -15.67 8.38 -23.90
CA VAL A 29 -15.33 9.62 -24.61
C VAL A 29 -15.83 9.48 -26.06
N PRO A 30 -16.60 10.44 -26.62
CA PRO A 30 -16.99 10.40 -28.01
C PRO A 30 -15.77 10.35 -28.93
N GLU A 31 -15.79 9.49 -29.95
CA GLU A 31 -14.70 9.27 -30.91
C GLU A 31 -14.02 10.56 -31.41
N PRO A 32 -14.75 11.66 -31.75
CA PRO A 32 -14.10 12.91 -32.18
C PRO A 32 -13.28 13.60 -31.10
N LEU A 33 -13.48 13.25 -29.82
CA LEU A 33 -12.79 13.84 -28.66
C LEU A 33 -11.65 12.96 -28.16
N GLU A 34 -11.55 11.71 -28.57
CA GLU A 34 -10.46 10.80 -28.18
C GLU A 34 -9.05 11.38 -28.41
N PRO A 35 -8.75 12.02 -29.54
CA PRO A 35 -7.42 12.62 -29.75
C PRO A 35 -7.06 13.72 -28.77
N TRP A 36 -8.04 14.31 -28.09
CA TRP A 36 -7.85 15.39 -27.12
C TRP A 36 -7.64 14.88 -25.68
N VAL A 37 -7.98 13.61 -25.40
CA VAL A 37 -7.86 13.02 -24.08
C VAL A 37 -6.46 13.16 -23.48
N PRO A 38 -5.36 12.85 -24.18
CA PRO A 38 -4.01 13.02 -23.62
C PRO A 38 -3.69 14.46 -23.26
N TRP A 39 -4.20 15.43 -24.04
CA TRP A 39 -4.00 16.84 -23.74
C TRP A 39 -4.79 17.31 -22.52
N VAL A 40 -6.04 16.89 -22.40
CA VAL A 40 -6.89 17.23 -21.24
C VAL A 40 -6.39 16.57 -19.97
N MET A 41 -5.88 15.34 -20.06
CA MET A 41 -5.37 14.56 -18.94
C MET A 41 -3.94 14.92 -18.55
N HIS A 42 -3.25 15.75 -19.34
CA HIS A 42 -1.87 16.12 -19.05
C HIS A 42 -1.71 16.72 -17.64
N GLY A 43 -0.90 16.09 -16.80
CA GLY A 43 -0.72 16.43 -15.38
C GLY A 43 -1.86 15.98 -14.46
N LEU A 44 -2.88 15.31 -15.00
CA LEU A 44 -4.03 14.76 -14.26
C LEU A 44 -4.10 13.23 -14.33
N GLU A 45 -3.06 12.58 -14.84
CA GLU A 45 -2.98 11.12 -15.03
C GLU A 45 -3.22 10.38 -13.70
N TYR A 46 -2.86 11.00 -12.57
CA TYR A 46 -3.11 10.44 -11.23
C TYR A 46 -4.60 10.23 -10.92
N ARG A 47 -5.51 10.87 -11.66
CA ARG A 47 -6.97 10.70 -11.47
C ARG A 47 -7.49 9.35 -11.95
N GLU A 48 -6.72 8.66 -12.76
CA GLU A 48 -7.00 7.28 -13.18
C GLU A 48 -6.56 6.26 -12.13
N CYS A 49 -5.80 6.70 -11.13
CA CYS A 49 -5.31 5.86 -10.06
C CYS A 49 -6.39 5.60 -8.99
N PRO A 50 -6.32 4.49 -8.25
CA PRO A 50 -7.21 4.22 -7.13
C PRO A 50 -7.23 5.33 -6.08
N ILE A 51 -8.42 5.65 -5.59
CA ILE A 51 -8.62 6.69 -4.58
C ILE A 51 -8.34 6.10 -3.20
N LEU A 52 -7.40 6.71 -2.47
CA LEU A 52 -7.09 6.37 -1.07
C LEU A 52 -7.99 7.12 -0.09
N SER A 53 -8.35 8.37 -0.42
CA SER A 53 -9.11 9.24 0.46
C SER A 53 -10.30 9.82 -0.29
N PRO A 54 -11.53 9.33 -0.04
CA PRO A 54 -12.72 9.87 -0.66
C PRO A 54 -12.87 11.39 -0.41
N GLY A 55 -13.09 12.14 -1.48
CA GLY A 55 -13.22 13.59 -1.43
C GLY A 55 -11.92 14.37 -1.59
N SER A 56 -10.76 13.71 -1.62
CA SER A 56 -9.52 14.35 -2.01
C SER A 56 -9.56 14.78 -3.48
N ARG A 57 -9.07 15.98 -3.73
CA ARG A 57 -8.98 16.56 -5.10
C ARG A 57 -7.55 16.67 -5.60
N ASP A 58 -6.60 16.49 -4.72
CA ASP A 58 -5.17 16.58 -5.02
C ASP A 58 -4.57 15.18 -5.23
N ARG A 59 -3.34 15.16 -5.74
CA ARG A 59 -2.60 13.93 -6.04
C ARG A 59 -2.39 13.04 -4.82
N SER A 60 -2.35 13.58 -3.61
CA SER A 60 -2.12 12.83 -2.38
C SER A 60 -3.26 11.89 -2.01
N GLY A 61 -4.46 12.13 -2.55
CA GLY A 61 -5.63 11.27 -2.38
C GLY A 61 -5.67 10.03 -3.27
N PHE A 62 -4.65 9.80 -4.11
CA PHE A 62 -4.61 8.72 -5.08
C PHE A 62 -3.36 7.85 -4.90
N ALA A 63 -3.48 6.55 -5.13
CA ALA A 63 -2.37 5.61 -5.12
C ALA A 63 -2.02 5.16 -6.53
N CYS A 64 -1.09 5.86 -7.18
CA CYS A 64 -0.65 5.48 -8.53
C CYS A 64 0.41 4.38 -8.53
N ALA A 65 1.01 4.06 -7.40
CA ALA A 65 1.97 2.98 -7.25
C ALA A 65 1.71 2.24 -5.94
N TRP A 66 1.58 0.92 -6.01
CA TRP A 66 1.28 0.07 -4.87
C TRP A 66 2.36 -1.00 -4.71
N PRO A 67 3.16 -0.96 -3.63
CA PRO A 67 4.20 -1.95 -3.40
C PRO A 67 3.64 -3.22 -2.75
N SER A 68 4.17 -4.36 -3.16
CA SER A 68 4.05 -5.62 -2.42
C SER A 68 5.02 -5.67 -1.24
N VAL A 69 5.07 -6.82 -0.58
CA VAL A 69 6.12 -7.13 0.41
C VAL A 69 7.50 -7.01 -0.24
N MET A 70 8.42 -6.33 0.43
CA MET A 70 9.84 -6.32 0.07
C MET A 70 10.54 -7.50 0.72
N LEU A 71 11.23 -8.31 -0.06
CA LEU A 71 12.15 -9.32 0.43
C LEU A 71 13.53 -8.68 0.50
N LEU A 72 14.17 -8.69 1.66
CA LEU A 72 15.50 -8.13 1.89
C LEU A 72 16.40 -9.18 2.55
N GLU A 73 17.41 -9.63 1.82
CA GLU A 73 18.41 -10.59 2.28
C GLU A 73 19.72 -9.86 2.49
N VAL A 74 20.24 -9.91 3.70
CA VAL A 74 21.41 -9.16 4.17
C VAL A 74 22.49 -10.11 4.64
N ASP A 75 23.71 -9.86 4.21
CA ASP A 75 24.91 -10.56 4.71
C ASP A 75 25.99 -9.56 5.16
N SER A 76 27.19 -10.05 5.43
CA SER A 76 28.31 -9.24 5.91
C SER A 76 28.89 -8.29 4.85
N VAL A 77 28.70 -8.58 3.56
CA VAL A 77 29.33 -7.87 2.43
C VAL A 77 28.33 -7.16 1.53
N GLY A 78 27.03 -7.43 1.72
CA GLY A 78 26.01 -6.79 0.90
C GLY A 78 24.59 -7.16 1.29
N ALA A 79 23.65 -6.72 0.47
CA ALA A 79 22.25 -7.14 0.53
C ALA A 79 21.66 -7.27 -0.86
N GLY A 80 20.68 -8.17 -0.99
CA GLY A 80 19.79 -8.24 -2.13
C GLY A 80 18.38 -7.85 -1.73
N PHE A 81 17.67 -7.09 -2.57
CA PHE A 81 16.27 -6.83 -2.38
C PHE A 81 15.45 -7.19 -3.61
N ARG A 82 14.19 -7.56 -3.37
CA ARG A 82 13.20 -7.85 -4.39
C ARG A 82 11.85 -7.33 -3.95
N GLN A 83 11.14 -6.66 -4.87
CA GLN A 83 9.81 -6.14 -4.61
C GLN A 83 9.00 -6.09 -5.90
N THR A 84 7.72 -6.42 -5.83
CA THR A 84 6.80 -6.21 -6.94
C THR A 84 6.00 -4.94 -6.69
N TRP A 85 5.81 -4.15 -7.73
CA TRP A 85 5.00 -2.94 -7.70
C TRP A 85 3.87 -3.06 -8.72
N GLU A 86 2.69 -2.63 -8.35
CA GLU A 86 1.57 -2.40 -9.26
C GLU A 86 1.46 -0.89 -9.49
N LEU A 87 1.64 -0.46 -10.74
CA LEU A 87 1.55 0.92 -11.14
C LEU A 87 0.30 1.13 -11.99
N PHE A 88 -0.55 2.05 -11.57
CA PHE A 88 -1.77 2.45 -12.28
C PHE A 88 -1.51 3.59 -13.28
N ALA A 89 -0.38 4.26 -13.15
CA ALA A 89 0.14 5.25 -14.09
C ALA A 89 1.65 5.20 -14.09
N ASP A 90 2.26 5.66 -15.18
CA ASP A 90 3.71 5.81 -15.29
C ASP A 90 4.25 6.71 -14.18
N GLY A 91 5.38 6.35 -13.59
CA GLY A 91 5.90 7.16 -12.50
C GLY A 91 7.19 6.70 -11.87
N TRP A 92 7.67 7.53 -10.96
CA TRP A 92 8.86 7.26 -10.16
C TRP A 92 8.53 6.34 -8.99
N VAL A 93 9.25 5.25 -8.89
CA VAL A 93 9.19 4.30 -7.77
C VAL A 93 10.42 4.52 -6.91
N PRO A 94 10.24 4.84 -5.61
CA PRO A 94 11.36 4.98 -4.70
C PRO A 94 11.94 3.62 -4.36
N LEU A 95 13.27 3.55 -4.31
CA LEU A 95 14.04 2.37 -4.00
C LEU A 95 14.61 2.42 -2.57
N PRO A 96 14.90 1.27 -1.95
CA PRO A 96 15.65 1.26 -0.70
C PRO A 96 17.06 1.83 -0.91
N GLY A 97 17.68 2.29 0.18
CA GLY A 97 19.01 2.89 0.16
C GLY A 97 19.00 4.41 0.18
N GLY A 98 20.13 4.99 -0.11
CA GLY A 98 20.38 6.43 -0.07
C GLY A 98 21.76 6.78 -0.60
N VAL A 99 22.23 8.00 -0.34
CA VAL A 99 23.52 8.49 -0.89
C VAL A 99 24.71 7.61 -0.50
N VAL A 100 24.71 7.05 0.71
CA VAL A 100 25.82 6.22 1.22
C VAL A 100 25.71 4.77 0.73
N TYR A 101 24.48 4.25 0.72
CA TYR A 101 24.18 2.88 0.28
C TYR A 101 23.27 2.98 -0.92
N TRP A 102 23.90 3.10 -2.09
CA TRP A 102 23.21 3.22 -3.36
C TRP A 102 22.87 1.81 -3.89
N PRO A 103 21.62 1.55 -4.37
CA PRO A 103 21.31 0.27 -4.98
C PRO A 103 22.02 0.12 -6.32
N GLU A 104 22.68 -1.01 -6.49
CA GLU A 104 23.44 -1.37 -7.68
C GLU A 104 22.78 -2.53 -8.42
N GLN A 105 23.17 -2.76 -9.67
CA GLN A 105 22.68 -3.87 -10.49
C GLN A 105 21.15 -3.98 -10.50
N LEU A 106 20.46 -2.82 -10.57
CA LEU A 106 19.01 -2.80 -10.59
C LEU A 106 18.49 -3.46 -11.86
N THR A 107 17.52 -4.34 -11.70
CA THR A 107 16.75 -4.91 -12.79
C THR A 107 15.26 -4.69 -12.57
N VAL A 108 14.55 -4.46 -13.68
CA VAL A 108 13.09 -4.38 -13.75
C VAL A 108 12.64 -5.46 -14.73
N ASP A 109 11.82 -6.40 -14.28
CA ASP A 109 11.37 -7.56 -15.06
C ASP A 109 12.53 -8.35 -15.70
N GLY A 110 13.71 -8.36 -15.02
CA GLY A 110 14.92 -9.00 -15.47
C GLY A 110 15.80 -8.18 -16.42
N ALA A 111 15.35 -7.01 -16.89
CA ALA A 111 16.15 -6.10 -17.72
C ALA A 111 16.85 -5.05 -16.84
N ALA A 112 18.12 -4.73 -17.17
CA ALA A 112 18.86 -3.70 -16.43
C ALA A 112 18.18 -2.33 -16.53
N ALA A 113 18.10 -1.64 -15.39
CA ALA A 113 17.46 -0.33 -15.29
C ALA A 113 18.36 0.69 -14.58
N ALA A 114 18.25 1.95 -14.98
CA ALA A 114 19.00 3.04 -14.38
C ALA A 114 18.38 3.52 -13.08
N VAL A 115 19.19 3.65 -12.04
CA VAL A 115 18.80 4.30 -10.79
C VAL A 115 19.16 5.77 -10.85
N VAL A 116 18.21 6.63 -10.51
CA VAL A 116 18.39 8.08 -10.49
C VAL A 116 18.06 8.65 -9.12
N VAL A 117 18.50 9.89 -8.87
CA VAL A 117 18.09 10.63 -7.68
C VAL A 117 16.75 11.30 -7.94
N GLN A 118 15.72 10.92 -7.17
CA GLN A 118 14.41 11.56 -7.21
C GLN A 118 13.85 11.69 -5.80
N GLY A 119 13.37 12.88 -5.43
CA GLY A 119 12.80 13.11 -4.10
C GLY A 119 13.81 12.93 -2.96
N GLY A 120 15.12 13.14 -3.23
CA GLY A 120 16.19 13.01 -2.23
C GLY A 120 16.64 11.57 -1.95
N GLY A 121 16.29 10.60 -2.79
CA GLY A 121 16.71 9.21 -2.69
C GLY A 121 16.81 8.50 -4.03
N PRO A 122 17.26 7.22 -4.04
CA PRO A 122 17.28 6.41 -5.24
C PRO A 122 15.87 6.11 -5.72
N ALA A 123 15.66 6.18 -7.03
CA ALA A 123 14.39 5.86 -7.67
C ALA A 123 14.60 5.33 -9.08
N VAL A 124 13.58 4.66 -9.60
CA VAL A 124 13.51 4.18 -10.98
C VAL A 124 12.21 4.65 -11.61
N TRP A 125 12.26 5.01 -12.88
CA TRP A 125 11.05 5.30 -13.67
C TRP A 125 10.48 4.02 -14.22
N LEU A 126 9.17 3.82 -14.01
CA LEU A 126 8.45 2.63 -14.49
C LEU A 126 7.18 3.04 -15.23
N GLU A 127 6.87 2.30 -16.28
CA GLU A 127 5.59 2.36 -16.96
C GLU A 127 4.51 1.62 -16.16
N ALA A 128 3.26 1.98 -16.34
CA ALA A 128 2.10 1.34 -15.75
C ALA A 128 2.12 -0.19 -15.93
N GLY A 129 1.52 -0.92 -15.00
CA GLY A 129 1.48 -2.37 -14.95
C GLY A 129 2.16 -2.95 -13.72
N VAL A 130 2.24 -4.27 -13.68
CA VAL A 130 2.93 -4.99 -12.60
C VAL A 130 4.41 -5.14 -12.96
N ARG A 131 5.29 -4.60 -12.10
CA ARG A 131 6.73 -4.55 -12.30
C ARG A 131 7.47 -5.22 -11.16
N ARG A 132 8.39 -6.10 -11.46
CA ARG A 132 9.26 -6.74 -10.48
C ARG A 132 10.61 -6.07 -10.48
N ILE A 133 11.01 -5.53 -9.35
CA ILE A 133 12.26 -4.83 -9.15
C ILE A 133 13.17 -5.71 -8.29
N GLU A 134 14.42 -5.85 -8.71
CA GLU A 134 15.48 -6.51 -7.96
C GLU A 134 16.72 -5.63 -8.00
N GLY A 135 17.46 -5.57 -6.90
CA GLY A 135 18.69 -4.80 -6.84
C GLY A 135 19.58 -5.29 -5.70
N ARG A 136 20.81 -4.78 -5.65
CA ARG A 136 21.82 -5.17 -4.70
C ARG A 136 22.46 -3.96 -4.03
N PHE A 137 23.04 -4.21 -2.88
CA PHE A 137 23.92 -3.30 -2.17
C PHE A 137 25.24 -4.00 -1.92
N GLU A 138 26.32 -3.24 -1.98
CA GLU A 138 27.64 -3.68 -1.57
C GLU A 138 28.15 -2.76 -0.46
N TRP A 139 28.80 -3.34 0.54
CA TRP A 139 29.44 -2.61 1.62
C TRP A 139 30.67 -3.33 2.15
N GLN A 140 31.62 -2.55 2.65
CA GLN A 140 32.80 -3.11 3.34
C GLN A 140 32.44 -3.53 4.77
N GLN A 141 31.49 -2.84 5.39
CA GLN A 141 30.96 -3.12 6.71
C GLN A 141 29.45 -2.95 6.67
N ARG A 142 28.71 -3.96 7.12
CA ARG A 142 27.26 -3.93 7.20
C ARG A 142 26.79 -2.74 8.02
N PRO A 143 25.90 -1.89 7.48
CA PRO A 143 25.32 -0.80 8.24
C PRO A 143 24.39 -1.33 9.35
N GLU A 144 24.26 -0.58 10.42
CA GLU A 144 23.27 -0.90 11.47
C GLU A 144 21.83 -0.81 10.95
N ARG A 145 21.60 0.12 10.01
CA ARG A 145 20.28 0.39 9.46
C ARG A 145 20.36 0.77 7.98
N LEU A 146 19.33 0.41 7.23
CA LEU A 146 19.17 0.76 5.82
C LEU A 146 17.89 1.58 5.62
N ARG A 147 17.95 2.62 4.80
CA ARG A 147 16.74 3.37 4.45
C ARG A 147 15.85 2.51 3.56
N VAL A 148 14.58 2.40 3.94
CA VAL A 148 13.52 1.75 3.16
C VAL A 148 12.38 2.74 3.00
N PRO A 149 11.91 3.03 1.79
CA PRO A 149 10.88 4.05 1.57
C PRO A 149 9.61 3.78 2.39
N ALA A 150 8.99 4.85 2.93
CA ALA A 150 7.77 4.74 3.74
C ALA A 150 6.62 4.03 3.00
N ALA A 151 6.57 4.15 1.67
CA ALA A 151 5.61 3.45 0.82
C ALA A 151 5.69 1.92 0.98
N THR A 152 6.89 1.36 1.25
CA THR A 152 7.08 -0.07 1.52
C THR A 152 6.62 -0.38 2.94
N GLY A 153 5.36 -0.81 3.08
CA GLY A 153 4.75 -1.06 4.39
C GLY A 153 5.23 -2.35 5.07
N VAL A 154 5.56 -3.38 4.30
CA VAL A 154 5.94 -4.71 4.82
C VAL A 154 7.29 -5.12 4.24
N VAL A 155 8.21 -5.53 5.13
CA VAL A 155 9.53 -6.06 4.77
C VAL A 155 9.71 -7.43 5.41
N GLU A 156 10.04 -8.44 4.61
CA GLU A 156 10.57 -9.70 5.07
C GLU A 156 12.09 -9.60 5.06
N LEU A 157 12.67 -9.60 6.26
CA LEU A 157 14.11 -9.45 6.46
C LEU A 157 14.74 -10.78 6.82
N ALA A 158 15.83 -11.14 6.10
CA ALA A 158 16.73 -12.19 6.49
C ALA A 158 18.15 -11.62 6.67
N VAL A 159 18.81 -11.94 7.78
CA VAL A 159 20.18 -11.51 8.09
C VAL A 159 21.04 -12.73 8.32
N ASP A 160 22.11 -12.86 7.54
CA ASP A 160 23.01 -14.02 7.55
C ASP A 160 22.23 -15.36 7.43
N GLY A 161 21.21 -15.38 6.54
CA GLY A 161 20.35 -16.53 6.30
C GLY A 161 19.27 -16.78 7.38
N ARG A 162 19.23 -15.99 8.45
CA ARG A 162 18.22 -16.10 9.50
C ARG A 162 17.10 -15.08 9.31
N ARG A 163 15.87 -15.55 9.20
CA ARG A 163 14.69 -14.70 9.13
C ARG A 163 14.49 -13.93 10.43
N ILE A 164 14.19 -12.67 10.32
CA ILE A 164 13.82 -11.78 11.43
C ILE A 164 12.30 -11.61 11.40
N ASP A 165 11.61 -12.17 12.40
CA ASP A 165 10.13 -12.20 12.42
C ASP A 165 9.51 -10.81 12.60
N PHE A 166 10.18 -9.91 13.34
CA PHE A 166 9.71 -8.56 13.62
C PHE A 166 10.81 -7.54 13.32
N PRO A 167 11.06 -7.22 12.05
CA PRO A 167 12.05 -6.22 11.68
C PRO A 167 11.71 -4.88 12.32
N GLN A 168 12.69 -4.30 13.03
CA GLN A 168 12.51 -3.01 13.70
C GLN A 168 12.68 -1.89 12.68
N ARG A 169 11.70 -1.01 12.62
CA ARG A 169 11.71 0.16 11.73
C ARG A 169 11.53 1.43 12.55
N ASP A 170 12.27 2.46 12.18
CA ASP A 170 12.23 3.78 12.78
C ASP A 170 12.14 4.80 11.64
N ASP A 171 10.97 5.36 11.42
CA ASP A 171 10.62 6.13 10.23
C ASP A 171 10.95 5.37 8.93
N ASP A 172 11.84 5.92 8.11
CA ASP A 172 12.32 5.33 6.86
C ASP A 172 13.51 4.37 7.06
N TYR A 173 13.95 4.11 8.29
CA TYR A 173 15.12 3.26 8.54
C TYR A 173 14.73 1.90 9.12
N LEU A 174 15.18 0.85 8.45
CA LEU A 174 15.08 -0.54 8.88
C LEU A 174 16.37 -0.95 9.57
N TRP A 175 16.28 -1.50 10.78
CA TRP A 175 17.45 -2.06 11.48
C TRP A 175 17.82 -3.42 10.89
N LEU A 176 19.12 -3.58 10.55
CA LEU A 176 19.66 -4.82 9.95
C LEU A 176 20.26 -5.77 10.98
N GLY A 177 20.02 -5.56 12.24
CA GLY A 177 20.46 -6.36 13.35
C GLY A 177 19.66 -6.05 14.59
N ASP A 178 20.14 -6.55 15.73
CA ASP A 178 19.53 -6.19 17.01
C ASP A 178 19.69 -4.68 17.23
N ARG A 179 18.57 -3.99 17.43
CA ARG A 179 18.62 -2.60 17.87
C ARG A 179 19.41 -2.59 19.19
N PRO A 180 20.42 -1.71 19.33
CA PRO A 180 21.06 -1.55 20.64
C PRO A 180 19.96 -1.30 21.67
N ARG A 181 19.77 -2.25 22.61
CA ARG A 181 18.89 -2.01 23.73
C ARG A 181 19.43 -0.77 24.43
N GLN A 182 18.76 0.37 24.24
CA GLN A 182 18.97 1.47 25.18
C GLN A 182 18.82 0.88 26.56
N ALA A 183 19.89 0.99 27.36
CA ALA A 183 19.89 0.47 28.72
C ALA A 183 18.58 0.90 29.39
N ALA A 184 17.87 -0.07 29.96
CA ALA A 184 16.51 0.06 30.46
C ALA A 184 16.42 1.05 31.66
N THR A 185 16.68 2.32 31.39
CA THR A 185 16.56 3.40 32.39
C THR A 185 15.45 4.38 32.07
N GLU A 186 14.90 4.31 30.83
CA GLU A 186 13.78 5.17 30.46
C GLU A 186 12.47 4.37 30.46
N ALA A 187 11.52 4.89 31.22
CA ALA A 187 10.15 4.39 31.23
C ALA A 187 9.56 4.52 29.80
N SER A 188 9.40 3.41 29.10
CA SER A 188 8.87 3.39 27.74
C SER A 188 7.48 2.75 27.68
N VAL A 189 6.64 3.27 26.79
CA VAL A 189 5.38 2.62 26.39
C VAL A 189 5.44 2.44 24.89
N SER A 190 5.39 1.20 24.44
CA SER A 190 5.22 0.87 23.03
C SER A 190 3.77 0.42 22.81
N ILE A 191 3.14 0.95 21.79
CA ILE A 191 1.75 0.61 21.45
C ILE A 191 1.75 0.03 20.03
N THR A 192 1.35 -1.24 19.92
CA THR A 192 1.12 -1.87 18.62
C THR A 192 -0.38 -1.95 18.36
N VAL A 193 -0.82 -1.42 17.24
CA VAL A 193 -2.24 -1.36 16.86
C VAL A 193 -2.49 -2.33 15.71
N PHE A 194 -3.39 -3.28 15.94
CA PHE A 194 -3.88 -4.19 14.91
C PHE A 194 -5.30 -3.79 14.55
N ARG A 195 -5.59 -3.60 13.28
CA ARG A 195 -6.94 -3.34 12.79
C ARG A 195 -7.37 -4.45 11.84
N ARG A 196 -8.55 -4.99 12.07
CA ARG A 196 -9.20 -5.99 11.22
C ARG A 196 -10.53 -5.44 10.76
N LEU A 197 -10.69 -5.33 9.45
CA LEU A 197 -11.97 -5.04 8.83
C LEU A 197 -12.68 -6.38 8.57
N GLU A 198 -13.88 -6.53 9.11
CA GLU A 198 -14.78 -7.65 8.81
C GLU A 198 -15.82 -7.15 7.82
N ASP A 199 -15.69 -7.63 6.56
CA ASP A 199 -16.62 -7.29 5.49
C ASP A 199 -17.94 -8.02 5.72
N GLY A 200 -19.03 -7.25 5.82
CA GLY A 200 -20.36 -7.74 6.10
C GLY A 200 -21.37 -6.60 6.17
N SER A 201 -22.62 -6.90 6.43
CA SER A 201 -23.66 -5.89 6.66
C SER A 201 -24.19 -6.03 8.08
N PRO A 202 -23.81 -5.14 9.02
CA PRO A 202 -22.90 -4.01 8.90
C PRO A 202 -21.42 -4.40 8.82
N VAL A 203 -20.60 -3.49 8.31
CA VAL A 203 -19.13 -3.60 8.32
C VAL A 203 -18.63 -3.35 9.74
N PHE A 204 -17.75 -4.23 10.24
CA PHE A 204 -17.12 -4.07 11.56
C PHE A 204 -15.62 -3.81 11.43
N LEU A 205 -15.16 -2.79 12.16
CA LEU A 205 -13.74 -2.54 12.37
C LEU A 205 -13.36 -2.97 13.79
N ARG A 206 -12.55 -4.04 13.90
CA ARG A 206 -11.99 -4.46 15.19
C ARG A 206 -10.59 -3.91 15.35
N THR A 207 -10.37 -3.19 16.43
CA THR A 207 -9.04 -2.69 16.79
C THR A 207 -8.55 -3.44 18.03
N ARG A 208 -7.34 -4.01 17.93
CA ARG A 208 -6.62 -4.62 19.06
C ARG A 208 -5.36 -3.80 19.33
N LEU A 209 -5.21 -3.37 20.58
CA LEU A 209 -4.05 -2.67 21.08
C LEU A 209 -3.21 -3.63 21.92
N MET A 210 -1.91 -3.70 21.63
CA MET A 210 -0.92 -4.33 22.49
C MET A 210 -0.03 -3.23 23.07
N LEU A 211 0.07 -3.19 24.40
CA LEU A 211 0.91 -2.23 25.11
C LEU A 211 2.07 -2.99 25.77
N ASP A 212 3.29 -2.60 25.42
CA ASP A 212 4.49 -2.99 26.15
C ASP A 212 4.92 -1.83 27.02
N VAL A 213 4.88 -2.04 28.33
CA VAL A 213 5.18 -1.00 29.32
C VAL A 213 6.43 -1.40 30.11
N SER A 214 7.45 -0.56 30.11
CA SER A 214 8.63 -0.71 30.96
C SER A 214 8.80 0.50 31.89
N GLY A 215 9.35 0.28 33.06
CA GLY A 215 9.57 1.32 34.10
C GLY A 215 8.49 1.35 35.16
N PRO A 216 8.45 2.41 35.98
CA PRO A 216 7.52 2.52 37.11
C PRO A 216 6.06 2.61 36.62
N ALA A 217 5.14 2.19 37.51
CA ALA A 217 3.70 2.30 37.24
C ALA A 217 3.31 3.74 36.93
N ARG A 218 2.57 3.93 35.83
CA ARG A 218 2.08 5.24 35.34
C ARG A 218 0.77 5.14 34.63
N GLU A 219 0.04 6.23 34.58
CA GLU A 219 -1.15 6.37 33.78
C GLU A 219 -0.78 6.85 32.37
N VAL A 220 -1.34 6.21 31.34
CA VAL A 220 -1.16 6.60 29.95
C VAL A 220 -2.53 6.87 29.35
N VAL A 221 -2.76 8.09 28.91
CA VAL A 221 -3.98 8.46 28.20
C VAL A 221 -3.79 8.13 26.72
N LEU A 222 -4.54 7.13 26.26
CA LEU A 222 -4.63 6.82 24.83
C LEU A 222 -5.55 7.89 24.20
N GLY A 223 -5.06 8.58 23.17
CA GLY A 223 -5.84 9.57 22.43
C GLY A 223 -7.14 8.99 21.87
N LYS A 224 -8.04 9.84 21.39
CA LYS A 224 -9.27 9.38 20.73
C LYS A 224 -8.90 8.55 19.50
N ALA A 225 -9.43 7.32 19.44
CA ALA A 225 -9.32 6.41 18.30
C ALA A 225 -10.16 6.89 17.11
#